data_69b95031a873792951722565ebf6212d
#
_entry.id   69b95031a873792951722565ebf6212d
#
_cell.length_a   1.000
_cell.length_b   1.000
_cell.length_c   1.000
_cell.angle_alpha   90.00
_cell.angle_beta   90.00
_cell.angle_gamma   90.00
#
_symmetry.space_group_name_H-M   'P 1'
#
loop_
_entity.id
_entity.type
_entity.pdbx_description
1 polymer ?
#
loop_
_entity_poly.entity_id
_entity_poly.type
_entity_poly.pdbx_seq_one_letter_code
_entity_poly.pdbx_strand_id
1 'polypeptide(L)'
;MGGIESLRDVTLEMLNTYKNEMDDVVYRRCSFVINENQRVLDACDALEKGDYATFGEKMNGSHDGLSKWYEVSCEELDFLADLGHRNSGVLGARMMGGGFGGCTINLVRDAAYADYLAEVTDKFTHRFGKAPRIIEVNISQGAHQIR
;
A
#
# COMPACT_ATOMS: atom_id res chain seq x y z
N MET A 1 -4.17 -26.79 -18.98
CA MET A 1 -3.58 -26.23 -17.76
C MET A 1 -4.43 -26.63 -16.57
N GLY A 2 -4.15 -27.77 -15.95
CA GLY A 2 -4.88 -28.21 -14.76
C GLY A 2 -4.23 -27.60 -13.52
N GLY A 3 -5.01 -27.01 -12.63
CA GLY A 3 -4.55 -26.61 -11.31
C GLY A 3 -4.44 -25.09 -11.02
N ILE A 4 -4.77 -24.20 -11.95
CA ILE A 4 -4.84 -22.76 -11.69
C ILE A 4 -6.31 -22.40 -11.39
N GLU A 5 -6.55 -21.97 -10.16
CA GLU A 5 -7.88 -21.53 -9.71
C GLU A 5 -7.91 -20.00 -9.48
N SER A 6 -6.76 -19.41 -9.19
CA SER A 6 -6.62 -18.00 -8.86
C SER A 6 -5.24 -17.45 -9.24
N LEU A 7 -5.06 -16.12 -9.21
CA LEU A 7 -3.74 -15.48 -9.40
C LEU A 7 -2.73 -15.83 -8.28
N ARG A 8 -3.14 -16.47 -7.19
CA ARG A 8 -2.21 -17.01 -6.18
C ARG A 8 -1.44 -18.23 -6.67
N ASP A 9 -1.99 -18.94 -7.66
CA ASP A 9 -1.39 -20.13 -8.24
C ASP A 9 -0.50 -19.80 -9.43
N VAL A 10 -0.42 -18.51 -9.82
CA VAL A 10 0.31 -18.04 -10.99
C VAL A 10 1.59 -17.33 -10.58
N THR A 11 2.71 -17.71 -11.18
CA THR A 11 3.98 -17.00 -11.06
C THR A 11 4.12 -15.94 -12.16
N LEU A 12 5.01 -14.96 -11.96
CA LEU A 12 5.33 -13.99 -13.01
C LEU A 12 5.91 -14.67 -14.27
N GLU A 13 6.68 -15.74 -14.12
CA GLU A 13 7.21 -16.51 -15.23
C GLU A 13 6.09 -17.14 -16.06
N MET A 14 5.10 -17.76 -15.40
CA MET A 14 3.93 -18.30 -16.07
C MET A 14 3.14 -17.20 -16.80
N LEU A 15 2.92 -16.04 -16.15
CA LEU A 15 2.21 -14.92 -16.77
C LEU A 15 2.97 -14.39 -18.00
N ASN A 16 4.29 -14.27 -17.91
CA ASN A 16 5.17 -13.79 -18.98
C ASN A 16 5.09 -14.68 -20.24
N THR A 17 4.83 -15.96 -20.10
CA THR A 17 4.67 -16.89 -21.23
C THR A 17 3.52 -16.47 -22.14
N TYR A 18 2.48 -15.85 -21.57
CA TYR A 18 1.27 -15.42 -22.29
C TYR A 18 1.20 -13.92 -22.56
N LYS A 19 2.26 -13.18 -22.25
CA LYS A 19 2.27 -11.71 -22.35
C LYS A 19 1.82 -11.21 -23.73
N ASN A 20 2.28 -11.83 -24.81
CA ASN A 20 1.96 -11.40 -26.16
C ASN A 20 0.53 -11.79 -26.62
N GLU A 21 -0.18 -12.60 -25.84
CA GLU A 21 -1.54 -13.05 -26.08
C GLU A 21 -2.56 -12.31 -25.20
N MET A 22 -2.08 -11.42 -24.32
CA MET A 22 -2.91 -10.68 -23.36
C MET A 22 -3.00 -9.21 -23.75
N ASP A 23 -4.11 -8.59 -23.38
CA ASP A 23 -4.23 -7.13 -23.36
C ASP A 23 -3.22 -6.54 -22.35
N ASP A 24 -2.57 -5.44 -22.71
CA ASP A 24 -1.51 -4.80 -21.90
C ASP A 24 -2.01 -4.39 -20.51
N VAL A 25 -3.27 -3.91 -20.40
CA VAL A 25 -3.86 -3.51 -19.11
C VAL A 25 -4.12 -4.73 -18.26
N VAL A 26 -4.63 -5.81 -18.84
CA VAL A 26 -4.85 -7.08 -18.13
C VAL A 26 -3.53 -7.67 -17.64
N TYR A 27 -2.52 -7.73 -18.52
CA TYR A 27 -1.19 -8.19 -18.13
C TYR A 27 -0.60 -7.37 -16.98
N ARG A 28 -0.66 -6.03 -17.06
CA ARG A 28 -0.15 -5.12 -16.03
C ARG A 28 -0.86 -5.34 -14.69
N ARG A 29 -2.19 -5.46 -14.69
CA ARG A 29 -2.98 -5.68 -13.47
C ARG A 29 -2.73 -7.06 -12.86
N CYS A 30 -2.66 -8.11 -13.67
CA CYS A 30 -2.30 -9.45 -13.20
C CYS A 30 -0.89 -9.47 -12.60
N SER A 31 0.08 -8.84 -13.27
CA SER A 31 1.45 -8.71 -12.77
C SER A 31 1.49 -8.02 -11.41
N PHE A 32 0.70 -6.94 -11.24
CA PHE A 32 0.60 -6.26 -9.96
C PHE A 32 0.09 -7.21 -8.86
N VAL A 33 -1.01 -7.93 -9.09
CA VAL A 33 -1.59 -8.84 -8.08
C VAL A 33 -0.61 -9.95 -7.69
N ILE A 34 0.09 -10.53 -8.65
CA ILE A 34 1.10 -11.57 -8.38
C ILE A 34 2.23 -11.00 -7.50
N ASN A 35 2.75 -9.82 -7.84
CA ASN A 35 3.78 -9.16 -7.06
C ASN A 35 3.27 -8.75 -5.66
N GLU A 36 2.00 -8.34 -5.54
CA GLU A 36 1.41 -7.96 -4.26
C GLU A 36 1.27 -9.17 -3.33
N ASN A 37 0.93 -10.35 -3.86
CA ASN A 37 0.92 -11.59 -3.09
C ASN A 37 2.31 -11.86 -2.47
N GLN A 38 3.39 -11.73 -3.26
CA GLN A 38 4.75 -11.91 -2.74
C GLN A 38 5.11 -10.80 -1.73
N ARG A 39 4.72 -9.56 -2.00
CA ARG A 39 4.98 -8.42 -1.10
C ARG A 39 4.36 -8.61 0.28
N VAL A 40 3.17 -9.22 0.36
CA VAL A 40 2.54 -9.56 1.65
C VAL A 40 3.40 -10.56 2.43
N LEU A 41 3.91 -11.61 1.80
CA LEU A 41 4.79 -12.58 2.45
C LEU A 41 6.08 -11.93 2.94
N ASP A 42 6.72 -11.13 2.09
CA ASP A 42 7.93 -10.39 2.47
C ASP A 42 7.68 -9.42 3.64
N ALA A 43 6.49 -8.79 3.67
CA ALA A 43 6.10 -7.88 4.75
C ALA A 43 5.88 -8.65 6.07
N CYS A 44 5.29 -9.84 6.04
CA CYS A 44 5.16 -10.72 7.21
C CYS A 44 6.55 -11.10 7.75
N ASP A 45 7.45 -11.53 6.87
CA ASP A 45 8.82 -11.88 7.24
C ASP A 45 9.58 -10.70 7.88
N ALA A 46 9.39 -9.49 7.35
CA ALA A 46 9.98 -8.28 7.91
C ALA A 46 9.44 -7.98 9.32
N LEU A 47 8.13 -8.11 9.53
CA LEU A 47 7.49 -7.91 10.83
C LEU A 47 7.98 -8.94 11.86
N GLU A 48 8.08 -10.22 11.49
CA GLU A 48 8.58 -11.28 12.38
C GLU A 48 10.02 -11.04 12.84
N LYS A 49 10.82 -10.39 11.99
CA LYS A 49 12.21 -10.00 12.29
C LYS A 49 12.33 -8.66 13.02
N GLY A 50 11.22 -7.92 13.21
CA GLY A 50 11.24 -6.56 13.75
C GLY A 50 11.85 -5.53 12.79
N ASP A 51 11.96 -5.85 11.50
CA ASP A 51 12.48 -4.97 10.47
C ASP A 51 11.37 -4.05 9.94
N TYR A 52 11.05 -3.04 10.73
CA TYR A 52 10.01 -2.06 10.38
C TYR A 52 10.39 -1.17 9.19
N ALA A 53 11.68 -1.03 8.88
CA ALA A 53 12.12 -0.27 7.71
C ALA A 53 11.72 -1.02 6.43
N THR A 54 12.10 -2.28 6.31
CA THR A 54 11.70 -3.14 5.18
C THR A 54 10.17 -3.27 5.09
N PHE A 55 9.47 -3.42 6.22
CA PHE A 55 8.00 -3.43 6.22
C PHE A 55 7.42 -2.14 5.62
N GLY A 56 7.95 -0.97 6.00
CA GLY A 56 7.56 0.33 5.46
C GLY A 56 7.82 0.45 3.96
N GLU A 57 8.96 -0.03 3.48
CA GLU A 57 9.25 -0.10 2.03
C GLU A 57 8.21 -0.96 1.28
N LYS A 58 7.76 -2.08 1.86
CA LYS A 58 6.70 -2.91 1.27
C LYS A 58 5.36 -2.15 1.23
N MET A 59 5.04 -1.34 2.25
CA MET A 59 3.87 -0.46 2.22
C MET A 59 3.95 0.54 1.06
N ASN A 60 5.08 1.23 0.92
CA ASN A 60 5.30 2.20 -0.16
C ASN A 60 5.17 1.55 -1.55
N GLY A 61 5.83 0.41 -1.75
CA GLY A 61 5.73 -0.35 -3.00
C GLY A 61 4.32 -0.85 -3.32
N SER A 62 3.53 -1.17 -2.30
CA SER A 62 2.11 -1.52 -2.47
C SER A 62 1.30 -0.30 -2.97
N HIS A 63 1.50 0.88 -2.38
CA HIS A 63 0.83 2.10 -2.83
C HIS A 63 1.19 2.45 -4.27
N ASP A 64 2.48 2.44 -4.60
CA ASP A 64 2.95 2.70 -5.96
C ASP A 64 2.31 1.76 -6.99
N GLY A 65 2.19 0.49 -6.64
CA GLY A 65 1.54 -0.50 -7.49
C GLY A 65 0.03 -0.27 -7.64
N LEU A 66 -0.66 0.05 -6.55
CA LEU A 66 -2.09 0.37 -6.57
C LEU A 66 -2.39 1.64 -7.38
N SER A 67 -1.53 2.66 -7.26
CA SER A 67 -1.68 3.91 -7.99
C SER A 67 -1.34 3.77 -9.47
N LYS A 68 -0.14 3.24 -9.81
CA LYS A 68 0.44 3.31 -11.15
C LYS A 68 0.17 2.09 -12.02
N TRP A 69 -0.05 0.91 -11.42
CA TRP A 69 -0.20 -0.35 -12.16
C TRP A 69 -1.61 -0.90 -12.13
N TYR A 70 -2.26 -0.83 -10.97
CA TYR A 70 -3.63 -1.27 -10.79
C TYR A 70 -4.66 -0.16 -11.03
N GLU A 71 -4.23 1.11 -10.88
CA GLU A 71 -4.97 2.34 -11.19
C GLU A 71 -6.27 2.49 -10.37
N VAL A 72 -6.16 2.27 -9.06
CA VAL A 72 -7.27 2.40 -8.12
C VAL A 72 -7.09 3.52 -7.10
N SER A 73 -6.03 4.32 -7.20
CA SER A 73 -5.83 5.46 -6.33
C SER A 73 -6.60 6.71 -6.81
N CYS A 74 -6.45 7.80 -6.10
CA CYS A 74 -6.92 9.12 -6.49
C CYS A 74 -5.93 10.20 -6.02
N GLU A 75 -6.11 11.43 -6.46
CA GLU A 75 -5.18 12.53 -6.19
C GLU A 75 -4.95 12.75 -4.70
N GLU A 76 -5.99 12.69 -3.88
CA GLU A 76 -5.88 12.90 -2.43
C GLU A 76 -5.09 11.77 -1.74
N LEU A 77 -5.28 10.52 -2.16
CA LEU A 77 -4.56 9.37 -1.62
C LEU A 77 -3.09 9.39 -2.04
N ASP A 78 -2.81 9.68 -3.31
CA ASP A 78 -1.45 9.80 -3.81
C ASP A 78 -0.71 10.95 -3.12
N PHE A 79 -1.36 12.09 -2.94
CA PHE A 79 -0.79 13.23 -2.22
C PHE A 79 -0.42 12.89 -0.77
N LEU A 80 -1.32 12.21 -0.05
CA LEU A 80 -1.06 11.80 1.34
C LEU A 80 0.06 10.77 1.44
N ALA A 81 0.08 9.77 0.55
CA ALA A 81 1.14 8.78 0.52
C ALA A 81 2.50 9.40 0.16
N ASP A 82 2.53 10.30 -0.82
CA ASP A 82 3.72 11.05 -1.22
C ASP A 82 4.30 11.90 -0.07
N LEU A 83 3.47 12.51 0.77
CA LEU A 83 3.92 13.22 1.96
C LEU A 83 4.63 12.26 2.92
N GLY A 84 4.04 11.07 3.13
CA GLY A 84 4.65 10.03 3.95
C GLY A 84 6.00 9.54 3.38
N HIS A 85 6.04 9.23 2.08
CA HIS A 85 7.26 8.73 1.43
C HIS A 85 8.45 9.72 1.49
N ARG A 86 8.16 11.03 1.54
CA ARG A 86 9.21 12.08 1.61
C ARG A 86 9.62 12.44 3.03
N ASN A 87 8.87 12.03 4.03
CA ASN A 87 9.15 12.36 5.43
C ASN A 87 10.01 11.26 6.07
N SER A 88 11.21 11.61 6.52
CA SER A 88 12.17 10.67 7.11
C SER A 88 11.69 10.02 8.42
N GLY A 89 10.69 10.61 9.06
CA GLY A 89 10.05 10.06 10.26
C GLY A 89 8.96 9.03 9.95
N VAL A 90 8.56 8.87 8.68
CA VAL A 90 7.57 7.90 8.22
C VAL A 90 8.29 6.73 7.57
N LEU A 91 8.05 5.54 8.08
CA LEU A 91 8.65 4.31 7.55
C LEU A 91 7.91 3.79 6.32
N GLY A 92 6.60 3.99 6.27
CA GLY A 92 5.78 3.59 5.14
C GLY A 92 4.40 4.24 5.15
N ALA A 93 3.88 4.49 3.95
CA ALA A 93 2.55 5.07 3.73
C ALA A 93 1.89 4.43 2.51
N ARG A 94 0.62 4.08 2.63
CA ARG A 94 -0.15 3.52 1.52
C ARG A 94 -1.64 3.82 1.63
N MET A 95 -2.33 3.81 0.51
CA MET A 95 -3.78 3.78 0.53
C MET A 95 -4.30 2.48 1.17
N MET A 96 -5.50 2.54 1.71
CA MET A 96 -6.19 1.42 2.35
C MET A 96 -7.59 1.22 1.74
N GLY A 97 -8.00 -0.05 1.63
CA GLY A 97 -9.31 -0.41 1.07
C GLY A 97 -9.30 -0.53 -0.46
N GLY A 98 -10.46 -0.35 -1.08
CA GLY A 98 -10.66 -0.55 -2.52
C GLY A 98 -10.15 0.57 -3.43
N GLY A 99 -9.74 1.68 -2.87
CA GLY A 99 -9.29 2.86 -3.63
C GLY A 99 -10.41 3.81 -4.02
N PHE A 100 -10.14 4.66 -5.00
CA PHE A 100 -11.02 5.71 -5.51
C PHE A 100 -11.47 6.75 -4.46
N GLY A 101 -10.73 6.84 -3.37
CA GLY A 101 -10.98 7.64 -2.17
C GLY A 101 -10.73 6.83 -0.89
N GLY A 102 -11.18 7.35 0.25
CA GLY A 102 -11.01 6.69 1.55
C GLY A 102 -9.84 7.26 2.35
N CYS A 103 -8.92 6.41 2.80
CA CYS A 103 -7.83 6.83 3.68
C CYS A 103 -6.49 6.21 3.30
N THR A 104 -5.42 6.79 3.83
CA THR A 104 -4.10 6.18 3.89
C THR A 104 -3.82 5.65 5.29
N ILE A 105 -2.98 4.62 5.38
CA ILE A 105 -2.37 4.17 6.62
C ILE A 105 -0.89 4.49 6.57
N ASN A 106 -0.35 5.01 7.69
CA ASN A 106 1.02 5.48 7.78
C ASN A 106 1.69 4.86 9.00
N LEU A 107 2.89 4.32 8.81
CA LEU A 107 3.75 3.84 9.88
C LEU A 107 4.75 4.94 10.23
N VAL A 108 4.53 5.61 11.34
CA VAL A 108 5.27 6.80 11.75
C VAL A 108 6.09 6.50 13.00
N ARG A 109 7.31 7.01 13.07
CA ARG A 109 8.13 6.94 14.30
C ARG A 109 7.52 7.85 15.36
N ASP A 110 7.45 7.42 16.60
CA ASP A 110 6.85 8.19 17.70
C ASP A 110 7.44 9.61 17.80
N ALA A 111 8.75 9.74 17.66
CA ALA A 111 9.42 11.03 17.72
C ALA A 111 9.05 12.01 16.59
N ALA A 112 8.52 11.51 15.48
CA ALA A 112 8.14 12.32 14.31
C ALA A 112 6.62 12.54 14.22
N TYR A 113 5.85 11.89 15.08
CA TYR A 113 4.39 11.85 14.96
C TYR A 113 3.73 13.24 14.95
N ALA A 114 4.06 14.08 15.94
CA ALA A 114 3.45 15.40 16.07
C ALA A 114 3.78 16.32 14.88
N ASP A 115 5.03 16.32 14.45
CA ASP A 115 5.49 17.16 13.34
C ASP A 115 4.88 16.68 12.01
N TYR A 116 4.82 15.36 11.79
CA TYR A 116 4.20 14.78 10.61
C TYR A 116 2.69 15.08 10.54
N LEU A 117 2.01 14.99 11.68
CA LEU A 117 0.60 15.31 11.79
C LEU A 117 0.30 16.77 11.41
N ALA A 118 1.12 17.69 11.92
CA ALA A 118 1.02 19.12 11.59
C ALA A 118 1.29 19.35 10.09
N GLU A 119 2.34 18.74 9.55
CA GLU A 119 2.70 18.83 8.12
C GLU A 119 1.57 18.34 7.20
N VAL A 120 1.02 17.16 7.48
CA VAL A 120 -0.07 16.57 6.69
C VAL A 120 -1.31 17.46 6.75
N THR A 121 -1.67 17.96 7.95
CA THR A 121 -2.84 18.80 8.12
C THR A 121 -2.71 20.11 7.34
N ASP A 122 -1.57 20.77 7.45
CA ASP A 122 -1.30 22.04 6.76
C ASP A 122 -1.30 21.85 5.24
N LYS A 123 -0.46 20.96 4.74
CA LYS A 123 -0.27 20.75 3.30
C LYS A 123 -1.53 20.23 2.60
N PHE A 124 -2.25 19.31 3.24
CA PHE A 124 -3.49 18.79 2.68
C PHE A 124 -4.59 19.86 2.65
N THR A 125 -4.71 20.65 3.74
CA THR A 125 -5.67 21.76 3.80
C THR A 125 -5.35 22.81 2.73
N HIS A 126 -4.08 23.15 2.56
CA HIS A 126 -3.66 24.09 1.51
C HIS A 126 -3.99 23.58 0.10
N ARG A 127 -3.80 22.28 -0.17
CA ARG A 127 -4.02 21.67 -1.49
C ARG A 127 -5.50 21.49 -1.82
N PHE A 128 -6.31 21.04 -0.85
CA PHE A 128 -7.69 20.57 -1.09
C PHE A 128 -8.78 21.46 -0.44
N GLY A 129 -8.39 22.52 0.26
CA GLY A 129 -9.33 23.48 0.89
C GLY A 129 -10.08 22.95 2.12
N LYS A 130 -9.72 21.76 2.61
CA LYS A 130 -10.32 21.13 3.80
C LYS A 130 -9.27 20.32 4.56
N ALA A 131 -9.34 20.31 5.88
CA ALA A 131 -8.45 19.49 6.70
C ALA A 131 -8.74 17.98 6.50
N PRO A 132 -7.71 17.12 6.48
CA PRO A 132 -7.92 15.68 6.47
C PRO A 132 -8.47 15.24 7.83
N ARG A 133 -9.29 14.18 7.84
CA ARG A 133 -9.65 13.53 9.10
C ARG A 133 -8.53 12.60 9.50
N ILE A 134 -7.99 12.79 10.69
CA ILE A 134 -6.94 11.95 11.25
C ILE A 134 -7.54 10.98 12.26
N ILE A 135 -7.14 9.73 12.20
CA ILE A 135 -7.57 8.67 13.11
C ILE A 135 -6.30 7.99 13.63
N GLU A 136 -6.05 8.18 14.90
CA GLU A 136 -5.01 7.44 15.59
C GLU A 136 -5.48 6.02 15.85
N VAL A 137 -4.65 5.03 15.50
CA VAL A 137 -4.97 3.62 15.67
C VAL A 137 -3.89 2.92 16.49
N ASN A 138 -4.30 2.02 17.36
CA ASN A 138 -3.41 1.15 18.10
C ASN A 138 -3.47 -0.26 17.51
N ILE A 139 -2.29 -0.88 17.37
CA ILE A 139 -2.18 -2.28 16.96
C ILE A 139 -2.79 -3.16 18.05
N SER A 140 -3.70 -4.02 17.68
CA SER A 140 -4.39 -4.95 18.56
C SER A 140 -4.41 -6.35 17.97
N GLN A 141 -5.13 -7.27 18.61
CA GLN A 141 -5.34 -8.60 18.04
C GLN A 141 -5.98 -8.50 16.66
N GLY A 142 -5.52 -9.31 15.72
CA GLY A 142 -6.10 -9.45 14.40
C GLY A 142 -7.53 -9.99 14.42
N ALA A 143 -8.12 -10.17 13.24
CA ALA A 143 -9.45 -10.75 13.12
C ALA A 143 -9.49 -12.14 13.77
N HIS A 144 -10.49 -12.39 14.64
CA HIS A 144 -10.69 -13.64 15.34
C HIS A 144 -12.18 -13.95 15.50
N GLN A 145 -12.51 -15.20 15.71
CA GLN A 145 -13.89 -15.62 15.97
C GLN A 145 -14.32 -15.16 17.39
N ILE A 146 -15.40 -14.43 17.46
CA ILE A 146 -16.07 -14.10 18.73
C ILE A 146 -16.84 -15.36 19.16
N ARG A 147 -16.53 -15.87 20.37
CA ARG A 147 -17.26 -16.97 20.99
C ARG A 147 -18.23 -16.44 22.03
#